data_d1fd0943bcfc36a31c948626285cbea4
#
_entry.id   d1fd0943bcfc36a31c948626285cbea4
#
_cell.length_a   1.000
_cell.length_b   1.000
_cell.length_c   1.000
_cell.angle_alpha   90.00
_cell.angle_beta   90.00
_cell.angle_gamma   90.00
#
_symmetry.space_group_name_H-M   'P 1'
#
loop_
_entity.id
_entity.type
_entity.pdbx_description
1 polymer ?
#
loop_
_entity_poly.entity_id
_entity_poly.type
_entity_poly.pdbx_seq_one_letter_code
_entity_poly.pdbx_strand_id
1 'polypeptide(L)'
;DEVIFINSIDNLSIMFDKTKLISVLESENEVFNIPYSFNINQDVSNKISISQFNFKPLKLKINNEMKNREKNTIGVLDISFINKNYSLEYEKNETNVIFNQIDQLGKKIEYNFGVLNLKPFFLNSVLTLKNLDIKNLLAENSMFQELIKSQILNNPNLNLELRVNANSFKNLNKFENIFLKFQILEGIINTNQSKVI
;
A
#
# COMPACT_ATOMS: atom_id res chain seq x y z
N ASP A 1 -20.70 -2.87 16.26
CA ASP A 1 -19.47 -2.69 15.48
C ASP A 1 -19.61 -3.47 14.21
N GLU A 2 -19.92 -2.75 13.15
CA GLU A 2 -20.48 -3.32 11.94
C GLU A 2 -19.44 -3.51 10.84
N VAL A 3 -19.77 -4.38 9.89
CA VAL A 3 -18.95 -4.84 8.80
C VAL A 3 -18.26 -3.70 8.07
N ILE A 4 -16.97 -3.69 8.17
CA ILE A 4 -16.10 -2.60 7.80
C ILE A 4 -15.56 -2.79 6.38
N PHE A 5 -15.59 -4.03 5.91
CA PHE A 5 -14.93 -4.43 4.69
C PHE A 5 -15.83 -5.41 3.93
N ILE A 6 -16.23 -5.01 2.74
CA ILE A 6 -16.96 -5.88 1.82
C ILE A 6 -15.99 -6.31 0.73
N ASN A 7 -15.73 -7.60 0.68
CA ASN A 7 -14.93 -8.23 -0.35
C ASN A 7 -15.73 -9.36 -0.98
N SER A 8 -15.94 -9.34 -2.29
CA SER A 8 -16.47 -10.48 -3.02
C SER A 8 -15.33 -11.37 -3.49
N ILE A 9 -15.55 -12.67 -3.45
CA ILE A 9 -14.60 -13.68 -3.93
C ILE A 9 -15.27 -14.37 -5.10
N ASP A 10 -14.73 -14.18 -6.31
CA ASP A 10 -15.32 -14.77 -7.53
C ASP A 10 -14.74 -16.17 -7.79
N ASN A 11 -13.44 -16.31 -7.63
CA ASN A 11 -12.74 -17.58 -7.80
C ASN A 11 -11.76 -17.81 -6.66
N LEU A 12 -11.75 -19.01 -6.09
CA LEU A 12 -10.81 -19.42 -5.06
C LEU A 12 -10.24 -20.81 -5.39
N SER A 13 -8.93 -20.89 -5.48
CA SER A 13 -8.18 -22.14 -5.61
C SER A 13 -7.22 -22.30 -4.46
N ILE A 14 -7.24 -23.48 -3.82
CA ILE A 14 -6.34 -23.81 -2.72
C ILE A 14 -5.68 -25.14 -3.04
N MET A 15 -4.36 -25.18 -3.06
CA MET A 15 -3.56 -26.39 -3.25
C MET A 15 -2.60 -26.56 -2.08
N PHE A 16 -2.40 -27.81 -1.66
CA PHE A 16 -1.43 -28.15 -0.61
C PHE A 16 -0.61 -29.38 -1.00
N ASP A 17 0.70 -29.18 -1.12
CA ASP A 17 1.67 -30.27 -1.33
C ASP A 17 2.19 -30.75 0.04
N LYS A 18 1.71 -31.90 0.48
CA LYS A 18 2.09 -32.51 1.77
C LYS A 18 3.56 -32.91 1.82
N THR A 19 4.17 -33.22 0.68
CA THR A 19 5.56 -33.69 0.62
C THR A 19 6.53 -32.51 0.80
N LYS A 20 6.22 -31.41 0.15
CA LYS A 20 7.04 -30.19 0.21
C LYS A 20 6.61 -29.23 1.31
N LEU A 21 5.48 -29.46 1.96
CA LEU A 21 4.84 -28.56 2.93
C LEU A 21 4.64 -27.15 2.37
N ILE A 22 4.21 -27.09 1.10
CA ILE A 22 3.90 -25.85 0.38
C ILE A 22 2.39 -25.74 0.20
N SER A 23 1.83 -24.57 0.53
CA SER A 23 0.45 -24.22 0.17
C SER A 23 0.43 -23.08 -0.82
N VAL A 24 -0.48 -23.18 -1.80
CA VAL A 24 -0.74 -22.13 -2.78
C VAL A 24 -2.21 -21.77 -2.70
N LEU A 25 -2.50 -20.49 -2.62
CA LEU A 25 -3.84 -19.94 -2.62
C LEU A 25 -3.91 -18.86 -3.69
N GLU A 26 -4.87 -18.99 -4.60
CA GLU A 26 -5.12 -18.03 -5.68
C GLU A 26 -6.58 -17.61 -5.65
N SER A 27 -6.84 -16.33 -5.88
CA SER A 27 -8.20 -15.82 -5.88
C SER A 27 -8.35 -14.58 -6.75
N GLU A 28 -9.55 -14.44 -7.35
CA GLU A 28 -10.04 -13.23 -7.98
C GLU A 28 -11.12 -12.64 -7.08
N ASN A 29 -11.05 -11.35 -6.85
CA ASN A 29 -11.84 -10.67 -5.84
C ASN A 29 -12.20 -9.25 -6.29
N GLU A 30 -13.16 -8.67 -5.58
CA GLU A 30 -13.50 -7.27 -5.70
C GLU A 30 -13.65 -6.64 -4.31
N VAL A 31 -13.05 -5.48 -4.11
CA VAL A 31 -13.16 -4.68 -2.90
C VAL A 31 -13.52 -3.24 -3.25
N PHE A 32 -14.60 -2.71 -2.69
CA PHE A 32 -15.12 -1.37 -3.03
C PHE A 32 -15.24 -1.13 -4.54
N ASN A 33 -15.78 -2.10 -5.27
CA ASN A 33 -15.90 -2.11 -6.74
C ASN A 33 -14.53 -2.02 -7.48
N ILE A 34 -13.44 -2.36 -6.81
CA ILE A 34 -12.11 -2.45 -7.41
C ILE A 34 -11.75 -3.93 -7.54
N PRO A 35 -11.74 -4.51 -8.76
CA PRO A 35 -11.33 -5.88 -8.96
C PRO A 35 -9.82 -6.04 -8.75
N TYR A 36 -9.45 -7.12 -8.08
CA TYR A 36 -8.06 -7.50 -7.88
C TYR A 36 -7.88 -9.01 -7.87
N SER A 37 -6.70 -9.47 -8.22
CA SER A 37 -6.29 -10.86 -8.03
C SER A 37 -5.19 -10.94 -6.97
N PHE A 38 -5.18 -12.03 -6.21
CA PHE A 38 -4.06 -12.34 -5.35
C PHE A 38 -3.63 -13.80 -5.46
N ASN A 39 -2.34 -14.00 -5.19
CA ASN A 39 -1.71 -15.31 -5.08
C ASN A 39 -0.86 -15.30 -3.81
N ILE A 40 -0.97 -16.37 -3.02
CA ILE A 40 -0.14 -16.59 -1.83
C ILE A 40 0.52 -17.97 -1.97
N ASN A 41 1.84 -17.99 -1.87
CA ASN A 41 2.65 -19.20 -1.79
C ASN A 41 3.33 -19.24 -0.41
N GLN A 42 3.02 -20.25 0.38
CA GLN A 42 3.54 -20.40 1.73
C GLN A 42 4.39 -21.66 1.85
N ASP A 43 5.66 -21.49 2.17
CA ASP A 43 6.56 -22.56 2.59
C ASP A 43 6.51 -22.67 4.13
N VAL A 44 5.80 -23.68 4.60
CA VAL A 44 5.61 -23.90 6.04
C VAL A 44 6.90 -24.30 6.72
N SER A 45 7.77 -25.07 6.04
CA SER A 45 9.06 -25.56 6.57
C SER A 45 10.01 -24.42 6.89
N ASN A 46 10.11 -23.46 5.95
CA ASN A 46 11.02 -22.32 6.06
C ASN A 46 10.37 -21.10 6.72
N LYS A 47 9.06 -21.18 7.03
CA LYS A 47 8.25 -20.05 7.57
C LYS A 47 8.28 -18.81 6.68
N ILE A 48 8.35 -19.02 5.36
CA ILE A 48 8.35 -17.98 4.34
C ILE A 48 7.00 -17.96 3.65
N SER A 49 6.47 -16.78 3.42
CA SER A 49 5.27 -16.58 2.60
C SER A 49 5.54 -15.50 1.57
N ILE A 50 5.19 -15.81 0.32
CA ILE A 50 5.24 -14.87 -0.80
C ILE A 50 3.80 -14.60 -1.22
N SER A 51 3.39 -13.35 -1.26
CA SER A 51 2.06 -12.94 -1.72
C SER A 51 2.14 -11.87 -2.80
N GLN A 52 1.24 -11.94 -3.77
CA GLN A 52 1.13 -11.00 -4.87
C GLN A 52 -0.29 -10.49 -4.95
N PHE A 53 -0.45 -9.17 -5.00
CA PHE A 53 -1.72 -8.49 -5.22
C PHE A 53 -1.63 -7.68 -6.51
N ASN A 54 -2.65 -7.76 -7.34
CA ASN A 54 -2.71 -7.05 -8.60
C ASN A 54 -4.05 -6.34 -8.77
N PHE A 55 -4.05 -5.03 -8.59
CA PHE A 55 -5.18 -4.13 -8.76
C PHE A 55 -5.11 -3.49 -10.16
N LYS A 56 -5.60 -4.19 -11.18
CA LYS A 56 -5.50 -3.75 -12.60
C LYS A 56 -6.03 -2.33 -12.83
N PRO A 57 -7.22 -1.93 -12.33
CA PRO A 57 -7.74 -0.57 -12.54
C PRO A 57 -6.83 0.50 -11.95
N LEU A 58 -6.18 0.23 -10.84
CA LEU A 58 -5.27 1.16 -10.16
C LEU A 58 -3.85 1.15 -10.76
N LYS A 59 -3.56 0.25 -11.71
CA LYS A 59 -2.18 0.00 -12.20
C LYS A 59 -1.20 -0.22 -11.03
N LEU A 60 -1.68 -0.90 -9.99
CA LEU A 60 -0.96 -1.16 -8.75
C LEU A 60 -0.71 -2.66 -8.63
N LYS A 61 0.54 -3.03 -8.47
CA LYS A 61 0.97 -4.40 -8.14
C LYS A 61 1.81 -4.37 -6.88
N ILE A 62 1.51 -5.28 -5.96
CA ILE A 62 2.23 -5.43 -4.70
C ILE A 62 2.73 -6.86 -4.62
N ASN A 63 4.04 -7.03 -4.50
CA ASN A 63 4.65 -8.32 -4.14
C ASN A 63 5.13 -8.20 -2.70
N ASN A 64 4.85 -9.19 -1.91
CA ASN A 64 5.27 -9.25 -0.51
C ASN A 64 6.00 -10.57 -0.27
N GLU A 65 7.20 -10.48 0.25
CA GLU A 65 7.92 -11.61 0.80
C GLU A 65 8.06 -11.41 2.30
N MET A 66 7.59 -12.36 3.09
CA MET A 66 7.65 -12.28 4.55
C MET A 66 8.20 -13.55 5.17
N LYS A 67 8.89 -13.38 6.29
CA LYS A 67 9.41 -14.45 7.12
C LYS A 67 8.93 -14.29 8.55
N ASN A 68 8.24 -15.31 9.03
CA ASN A 68 7.77 -15.36 10.40
C ASN A 68 8.91 -15.74 11.35
N ARG A 69 9.09 -14.96 12.42
CA ARG A 69 9.96 -15.21 13.55
C ARG A 69 9.12 -15.45 14.80
N GLU A 70 9.73 -15.86 15.90
CA GLU A 70 9.00 -16.18 17.13
C GLU A 70 8.16 -15.03 17.69
N LYS A 71 8.65 -13.78 17.61
CA LYS A 71 8.01 -12.60 18.19
C LYS A 71 7.52 -11.56 17.18
N ASN A 72 8.01 -11.62 15.95
CA ASN A 72 7.68 -10.66 14.91
C ASN A 72 7.70 -11.30 13.53
N THR A 73 7.11 -10.62 12.57
CA THR A 73 7.23 -10.93 11.14
C THR A 73 8.03 -9.83 10.47
N ILE A 74 9.01 -10.19 9.70
CA ILE A 74 9.75 -9.25 8.85
C ILE A 74 9.46 -9.53 7.39
N GLY A 75 9.48 -8.51 6.56
CA GLY A 75 9.27 -8.70 5.13
C GLY A 75 9.68 -7.51 4.29
N VAL A 76 9.53 -7.72 3.00
CA VAL A 76 9.74 -6.70 1.97
C VAL A 76 8.51 -6.63 1.09
N LEU A 77 8.03 -5.41 0.85
CA LEU A 77 6.96 -5.09 -0.08
C LEU A 77 7.58 -4.40 -1.29
N ASP A 78 7.46 -5.02 -2.46
CA ASP A 78 7.77 -4.38 -3.74
C ASP A 78 6.48 -3.89 -4.38
N ILE A 79 6.35 -2.58 -4.49
CA ILE A 79 5.17 -1.89 -4.98
C ILE A 79 5.49 -1.31 -6.35
N SER A 80 4.84 -1.81 -7.40
CA SER A 80 4.86 -1.23 -8.73
C SER A 80 3.64 -0.35 -8.93
N PHE A 81 3.86 0.93 -9.18
CA PHE A 81 2.81 1.93 -9.24
C PHE A 81 3.14 3.04 -10.23
N ILE A 82 2.25 3.31 -11.20
CA ILE A 82 2.40 4.35 -12.24
C ILE A 82 3.82 4.33 -12.87
N ASN A 83 4.26 3.17 -13.33
CA ASN A 83 5.59 2.96 -13.95
C ASN A 83 6.78 3.29 -13.01
N LYS A 84 6.57 3.29 -11.72
CA LYS A 84 7.61 3.39 -10.69
C LYS A 84 7.56 2.18 -9.78
N ASN A 85 8.73 1.79 -9.30
CA ASN A 85 8.88 0.71 -8.34
C ASN A 85 9.40 1.28 -7.02
N TYR A 86 8.81 0.81 -5.92
CA TYR A 86 9.19 1.16 -4.56
C TYR A 86 9.37 -0.13 -3.78
N SER A 87 10.43 -0.20 -3.00
CA SER A 87 10.66 -1.31 -2.08
C SER A 87 10.59 -0.80 -0.66
N LEU A 88 9.79 -1.46 0.17
CA LEU A 88 9.60 -1.15 1.58
C LEU A 88 9.99 -2.38 2.39
N GLU A 89 10.97 -2.27 3.27
CA GLU A 89 11.12 -3.26 4.33
C GLU A 89 10.10 -2.99 5.44
N TYR A 90 9.63 -4.02 6.10
CA TYR A 90 8.74 -3.86 7.24
C TYR A 90 9.01 -4.84 8.36
N GLU A 91 8.64 -4.42 9.54
CA GLU A 91 8.57 -5.26 10.74
C GLU A 91 7.17 -5.15 11.33
N LYS A 92 6.51 -6.30 11.52
CA LYS A 92 5.19 -6.43 12.12
C LYS A 92 5.31 -7.11 13.47
N ASN A 93 4.71 -6.51 14.49
CA ASN A 93 4.44 -7.11 15.79
C ASN A 93 2.94 -7.23 16.05
N GLU A 94 2.54 -7.47 17.29
CA GLU A 94 1.13 -7.64 17.66
C GLU A 94 0.30 -6.35 17.53
N THR A 95 0.92 -5.18 17.64
CA THR A 95 0.22 -3.89 17.71
C THR A 95 0.39 -3.03 16.48
N ASN A 96 1.50 -3.17 15.76
CA ASN A 96 1.81 -2.32 14.60
C ASN A 96 2.66 -3.00 13.54
N VAL A 97 2.71 -2.34 12.39
CA VAL A 97 3.64 -2.62 11.30
C VAL A 97 4.41 -1.34 11.01
N ILE A 98 5.73 -1.40 11.04
CA ILE A 98 6.62 -0.28 10.74
C ILE A 98 7.22 -0.51 9.36
N PHE A 99 7.10 0.46 8.48
CA PHE A 99 7.61 0.41 7.11
C PHE A 99 8.71 1.44 6.92
N ASN A 100 9.77 1.06 6.20
CA ASN A 100 10.82 1.97 5.75
C ASN A 100 11.06 1.72 4.27
N GLN A 101 11.11 2.77 3.47
CA GLN A 101 11.53 2.63 2.09
C GLN A 101 13.03 2.30 2.04
N ILE A 102 13.38 1.36 1.16
CA ILE A 102 14.76 0.99 0.87
C ILE A 102 15.12 1.34 -0.58
N ASP A 103 16.37 1.65 -0.82
CA ASP A 103 16.93 1.83 -2.16
C ASP A 103 17.27 0.47 -2.81
N GLN A 104 17.79 0.49 -4.03
CA GLN A 104 18.21 -0.71 -4.76
C GLN A 104 19.34 -1.50 -4.08
N LEU A 105 20.05 -0.89 -3.15
CA LEU A 105 21.12 -1.51 -2.34
C LEU A 105 20.62 -1.98 -0.98
N GLY A 106 19.30 -1.88 -0.71
CA GLY A 106 18.68 -2.24 0.56
C GLY A 106 18.94 -1.25 1.70
N LYS A 107 19.41 -0.03 1.41
CA LYS A 107 19.60 1.01 2.43
C LYS A 107 18.32 1.78 2.67
N LYS A 108 18.01 2.05 3.94
CA LYS A 108 16.84 2.87 4.32
C LYS A 108 16.92 4.29 3.78
N ILE A 109 15.81 4.75 3.24
CA ILE A 109 15.63 6.13 2.82
C ILE A 109 14.99 6.87 4.00
N GLU A 110 15.76 7.70 4.70
CA GLU A 110 15.40 8.32 5.99
C GLU A 110 14.08 9.10 6.01
N TYR A 111 13.63 9.60 4.85
CA TYR A 111 12.45 10.48 4.77
C TYR A 111 11.19 9.77 4.24
N ASN A 112 11.23 8.46 4.09
CA ASN A 112 10.10 7.68 3.58
C ASN A 112 9.84 6.51 4.51
N PHE A 113 8.91 6.71 5.43
CA PHE A 113 8.52 5.71 6.41
C PHE A 113 7.02 5.74 6.69
N GLY A 114 6.53 4.69 7.30
CA GLY A 114 5.15 4.60 7.76
C GLY A 114 5.01 3.70 8.97
N VAL A 115 3.99 3.99 9.77
CA VAL A 115 3.56 3.15 10.89
C VAL A 115 2.08 2.87 10.73
N LEU A 116 1.73 1.61 10.63
CA LEU A 116 0.35 1.14 10.65
C LEU A 116 0.06 0.54 12.03
N ASN A 117 -0.73 1.23 12.82
CA ASN A 117 -1.31 0.66 14.03
C ASN A 117 -2.43 -0.29 13.65
N LEU A 118 -2.47 -1.46 14.27
CA LEU A 118 -3.47 -2.50 13.98
C LEU A 118 -4.74 -2.33 14.83
N LYS A 119 -4.57 -1.78 16.04
CA LYS A 119 -5.67 -1.54 16.99
C LYS A 119 -5.40 -0.27 17.82
N PRO A 120 -6.17 0.82 17.64
CA PRO A 120 -7.11 1.06 16.52
C PRO A 120 -6.36 1.13 15.19
N PHE A 121 -7.06 0.81 14.10
CA PHE A 121 -6.48 0.89 12.76
C PHE A 121 -6.18 2.34 12.41
N PHE A 122 -4.91 2.66 12.21
CA PHE A 122 -4.46 4.00 11.83
C PHE A 122 -3.12 3.94 11.11
N LEU A 123 -3.08 4.46 9.89
CA LEU A 123 -1.85 4.59 9.12
C LEU A 123 -1.28 6.01 9.23
N ASN A 124 -0.06 6.14 9.69
CA ASN A 124 0.72 7.38 9.62
C ASN A 124 1.92 7.18 8.69
N SER A 125 2.04 8.02 7.66
CA SER A 125 3.12 7.87 6.69
C SER A 125 3.67 9.20 6.23
N VAL A 126 4.99 9.22 5.97
CA VAL A 126 5.71 10.35 5.38
C VAL A 126 6.35 9.88 4.07
N LEU A 127 6.09 10.60 3.01
CA LEU A 127 6.63 10.32 1.68
C LEU A 127 7.33 11.57 1.12
N THR A 128 8.53 11.39 0.62
CA THR A 128 9.23 12.42 -0.16
C THR A 128 9.29 11.99 -1.63
N LEU A 129 8.66 12.77 -2.49
CA LEU A 129 8.56 12.49 -3.92
C LEU A 129 9.46 13.42 -4.72
N LYS A 130 10.19 12.85 -5.67
CA LYS A 130 10.98 13.59 -6.65
C LYS A 130 10.41 13.39 -8.04
N ASN A 131 10.47 14.43 -8.89
CA ASN A 131 9.98 14.41 -10.27
C ASN A 131 8.50 14.01 -10.38
N LEU A 132 7.65 14.60 -9.52
CA LEU A 132 6.22 14.32 -9.50
C LEU A 132 5.57 14.79 -10.82
N ASP A 133 4.91 13.88 -11.51
CA ASP A 133 4.13 14.17 -12.71
C ASP A 133 2.65 14.39 -12.34
N ILE A 134 2.32 15.66 -12.03
CA ILE A 134 0.97 16.04 -11.61
C ILE A 134 -0.06 15.78 -12.73
N LYS A 135 0.31 15.95 -14.00
CA LYS A 135 -0.61 15.69 -15.12
C LYS A 135 -1.04 14.24 -15.16
N ASN A 136 -0.11 13.31 -14.97
CA ASN A 136 -0.44 11.88 -14.91
C ASN A 136 -1.23 11.48 -13.67
N LEU A 137 -1.03 12.18 -12.55
CA LEU A 137 -1.82 11.95 -11.34
C LEU A 137 -3.29 12.35 -11.51
N LEU A 138 -3.54 13.44 -12.26
CA LEU A 138 -4.88 13.98 -12.48
C LEU A 138 -5.51 13.57 -13.81
N ALA A 139 -4.80 12.78 -14.63
CA ALA A 139 -5.30 12.32 -15.92
C ALA A 139 -6.55 11.44 -15.77
N GLU A 140 -7.38 11.42 -16.80
CA GLU A 140 -8.48 10.45 -16.92
C GLU A 140 -7.98 9.01 -16.75
N ASN A 141 -8.73 8.22 -16.00
CA ASN A 141 -8.34 6.85 -15.60
C ASN A 141 -7.01 6.78 -14.81
N SER A 142 -6.67 7.86 -14.10
CA SER A 142 -5.60 7.80 -13.12
C SER A 142 -6.04 7.02 -11.88
N MET A 143 -5.05 6.48 -11.11
CA MET A 143 -5.36 5.85 -9.84
C MET A 143 -6.15 6.78 -8.90
N PHE A 144 -5.85 8.06 -8.89
CA PHE A 144 -6.53 9.03 -8.03
C PHE A 144 -8.03 9.11 -8.36
N GLN A 145 -8.37 9.13 -9.66
CA GLN A 145 -9.77 9.08 -10.08
C GLN A 145 -10.46 7.76 -9.71
N GLU A 146 -9.78 6.62 -9.89
CA GLU A 146 -10.34 5.32 -9.50
C GLU A 146 -10.54 5.21 -7.99
N LEU A 147 -9.63 5.74 -7.17
CA LEU A 147 -9.80 5.82 -5.72
C LEU A 147 -11.01 6.69 -5.33
N ILE A 148 -11.22 7.82 -5.99
CA ILE A 148 -12.41 8.67 -5.74
C ILE A 148 -13.70 7.93 -6.15
N LYS A 149 -13.72 7.32 -7.34
CA LYS A 149 -14.89 6.56 -7.83
C LYS A 149 -15.25 5.38 -6.93
N SER A 150 -14.26 4.71 -6.36
CA SER A 150 -14.45 3.55 -5.48
C SER A 150 -15.07 3.90 -4.13
N GLN A 151 -15.08 5.19 -3.75
CA GLN A 151 -15.54 5.67 -2.44
C GLN A 151 -14.76 5.09 -1.24
N ILE A 152 -13.64 4.41 -1.47
CA ILE A 152 -12.82 3.84 -0.39
C ILE A 152 -12.37 4.90 0.62
N LEU A 153 -12.16 6.13 0.15
CA LEU A 153 -11.75 7.27 0.99
C LEU A 153 -12.86 7.74 1.94
N ASN A 154 -14.12 7.40 1.67
CA ASN A 154 -15.28 7.73 2.49
C ASN A 154 -15.62 6.63 3.52
N ASN A 155 -14.79 5.59 3.61
CA ASN A 155 -15.02 4.51 4.56
C ASN A 155 -14.80 5.01 5.99
N PRO A 156 -15.79 4.90 6.90
CA PRO A 156 -15.68 5.39 8.28
C PRO A 156 -14.60 4.69 9.11
N ASN A 157 -14.10 3.54 8.64
CA ASN A 157 -13.04 2.80 9.32
C ASN A 157 -11.66 3.05 8.73
N LEU A 158 -11.58 3.86 7.67
CA LEU A 158 -10.29 4.28 7.13
C LEU A 158 -9.78 5.48 7.92
N ASN A 159 -8.74 5.24 8.72
CA ASN A 159 -8.04 6.27 9.46
C ASN A 159 -6.59 6.34 9.00
N LEU A 160 -6.18 7.46 8.42
CA LEU A 160 -4.81 7.66 7.98
C LEU A 160 -4.37 9.13 8.03
N GLU A 161 -3.08 9.33 8.21
CA GLU A 161 -2.40 10.60 7.98
C GLU A 161 -1.24 10.37 7.02
N LEU A 162 -1.29 11.02 5.86
CA LEU A 162 -0.25 10.98 4.85
C LEU A 162 0.35 12.37 4.70
N ARG A 163 1.66 12.50 4.93
CA ARG A 163 2.44 13.70 4.65
C ARG A 163 3.29 13.47 3.42
N VAL A 164 3.07 14.28 2.40
CA VAL A 164 3.79 14.19 1.14
C VAL A 164 4.60 15.48 0.93
N ASN A 165 5.91 15.33 0.82
CA ASN A 165 6.83 16.39 0.43
C ASN A 165 7.23 16.16 -1.03
N ALA A 166 6.84 17.04 -1.93
CA ALA A 166 7.28 16.99 -3.33
C ALA A 166 8.16 18.21 -3.62
N ASN A 167 9.43 17.96 -3.94
CA ASN A 167 10.47 18.99 -4.13
C ASN A 167 11.00 19.07 -5.58
N SER A 168 10.36 18.39 -6.50
CA SER A 168 10.58 18.60 -7.95
C SER A 168 9.38 18.08 -8.74
N PHE A 169 9.08 18.77 -9.85
CA PHE A 169 7.92 18.50 -10.68
C PHE A 169 8.33 18.34 -12.13
N LYS A 170 7.71 17.38 -12.82
CA LYS A 170 7.93 17.18 -14.24
C LYS A 170 7.15 18.24 -15.02
N ASN A 171 7.85 19.02 -15.85
CA ASN A 171 7.27 20.07 -16.72
C ASN A 171 6.55 21.23 -15.98
N LEU A 172 6.86 21.47 -14.72
CA LEU A 172 6.30 22.55 -13.92
C LEU A 172 7.42 23.27 -13.15
N ASN A 173 8.07 24.23 -13.83
CA ASN A 173 9.22 24.97 -13.25
C ASN A 173 8.80 26.14 -12.32
N LYS A 174 7.49 26.35 -12.13
CA LYS A 174 6.97 27.45 -11.31
C LYS A 174 6.76 27.09 -9.84
N PHE A 175 6.82 25.81 -9.49
CA PHE A 175 6.64 25.34 -8.13
C PHE A 175 7.95 24.77 -7.61
N GLU A 176 8.39 25.25 -6.46
CA GLU A 176 9.61 24.76 -5.80
C GLU A 176 9.33 23.58 -4.89
N ASN A 177 8.28 23.70 -4.07
CA ASN A 177 7.90 22.66 -3.12
C ASN A 177 6.38 22.58 -2.96
N ILE A 178 5.88 21.36 -2.83
CA ILE A 178 4.51 21.10 -2.39
C ILE A 178 4.58 20.27 -1.12
N PHE A 179 3.97 20.75 -0.07
CA PHE A 179 3.70 20.00 1.15
C PHE A 179 2.21 19.69 1.20
N LEU A 180 1.87 18.41 1.13
CA LEU A 180 0.50 17.94 1.30
C LEU A 180 0.39 17.19 2.62
N LYS A 181 -0.53 17.62 3.47
CA LYS A 181 -0.98 16.85 4.60
C LYS A 181 -2.40 16.38 4.29
N PHE A 182 -2.54 15.11 4.10
CA PHE A 182 -3.79 14.43 3.80
C PHE A 182 -4.18 13.57 4.99
N GLN A 183 -5.29 13.90 5.63
CA GLN A 183 -5.78 13.16 6.78
C GLN A 183 -7.19 12.65 6.47
N ILE A 184 -7.43 11.39 6.73
CA ILE A 184 -8.77 10.80 6.74
C ILE A 184 -9.02 10.30 8.15
N LEU A 185 -10.11 10.74 8.74
CA LEU A 185 -10.62 10.25 10.02
C LEU A 185 -12.11 9.95 9.86
N GLU A 186 -12.48 8.70 10.10
CA GLU A 186 -13.88 8.23 10.01
C GLU A 186 -14.55 8.60 8.68
N GLY A 187 -13.81 8.49 7.56
CA GLY A 187 -14.30 8.86 6.22
C GLY A 187 -14.33 10.36 5.93
N ILE A 188 -13.87 11.22 6.85
CA ILE A 188 -13.79 12.66 6.65
C ILE A 188 -12.39 13.04 6.19
N ILE A 189 -12.30 13.67 5.02
CA ILE A 189 -11.04 14.12 4.43
C ILE A 189 -10.70 15.53 4.88
N ASN A 190 -9.50 15.73 5.41
CA ASN A 190 -8.97 17.03 5.81
C ASN A 190 -7.60 17.29 5.16
N THR A 191 -7.45 18.44 4.50
CA THR A 191 -6.22 18.88 3.83
C THR A 191 -5.73 20.25 4.32
N ASN A 192 -6.26 20.76 5.44
CA ASN A 192 -6.09 22.15 5.91
C ASN A 192 -4.65 22.60 6.16
N GLN A 193 -3.69 21.70 6.27
CA GLN A 193 -2.27 22.02 6.51
C GLN A 193 -1.41 21.86 5.24
N SER A 194 -2.04 21.69 4.08
CA SER A 194 -1.31 21.60 2.81
C SER A 194 -0.83 22.98 2.35
N LYS A 195 0.37 23.03 1.78
CA LYS A 195 0.99 24.27 1.25
C LYS A 195 1.61 24.01 -0.10
N VAL A 196 1.50 25.00 -0.99
CA VAL A 196 2.20 25.06 -2.29
C VAL A 196 3.09 26.30 -2.25
N ILE A 197 4.37 26.13 -2.52
CA ILE A 197 5.38 27.20 -2.52
C ILE A 197 6.01 27.29 -3.91
#